data_ebf543700111dc37ce3e59efd52aae96
#
_entry.id   ebf543700111dc37ce3e59efd52aae96
#
_cell.length_a   1.000
_cell.length_b   1.000
_cell.length_c   1.000
_cell.angle_alpha   90.00
_cell.angle_beta   90.00
_cell.angle_gamma   90.00
#
_symmetry.space_group_name_H-M   'P 1'
#
loop_
_entity.id
_entity.type
_entity.pdbx_description
1 polymer ?
#
loop_
_entity_poly.entity_id
_entity_poly.type
_entity_poly.pdbx_seq_one_letter_code
_entity_poly.pdbx_strand_id
1 'polypeptide(L)'
;ARSQEGESTLVHLRTLGGLDLDTQYAVAFRGLTDLNGDYIEAFSGFKALRDGQTTNSQVIEDQRAGYEELFTSLSDVGFERSTIQSSWWFHTASANSIMGDIIHMRDDASERLGDDGIGCNVTSVEENYGNDNTTLRRISGTITTPHYLEEVFPPTAMVRDGQGKPEFNYMNEVVFTVT
;
A
#
# COMPACT_ATOMS: atom_id res chain seq x y z
N ALA A 1 -20.27 -10.84 3.23
CA ALA A 1 -20.81 -9.63 3.83
C ALA A 1 -21.70 -10.03 5.01
N ARG A 2 -21.45 -9.51 6.20
CA ARG A 2 -22.39 -9.60 7.32
C ARG A 2 -23.16 -8.28 7.33
N SER A 3 -24.42 -8.33 6.94
CA SER A 3 -25.37 -7.27 7.26
C SER A 3 -25.71 -7.38 8.75
N GLN A 4 -25.51 -6.31 9.51
CA GLN A 4 -26.20 -6.18 10.79
C GLN A 4 -27.68 -5.90 10.47
N GLU A 5 -28.57 -6.60 11.14
CA GLU A 5 -30.00 -6.33 11.06
C GLU A 5 -30.25 -4.86 11.36
N GLY A 6 -30.82 -4.18 10.39
CA GLY A 6 -31.61 -2.99 10.64
C GLY A 6 -31.38 -1.78 9.75
N GLU A 7 -30.20 -1.37 9.22
CA GLU A 7 -30.19 -0.06 8.57
C GLU A 7 -29.09 0.20 7.52
N SER A 8 -28.06 -0.62 7.39
CA SER A 8 -27.03 -0.40 6.36
C SER A 8 -26.44 -1.70 5.84
N THR A 9 -26.21 -1.76 4.53
CA THR A 9 -25.50 -2.87 3.87
C THR A 9 -24.12 -2.42 3.45
N LEU A 10 -23.09 -3.15 3.89
CA LEU A 10 -21.72 -2.91 3.47
C LEU A 10 -21.48 -3.59 2.12
N VAL A 11 -21.08 -2.80 1.12
CA VAL A 11 -20.72 -3.30 -0.21
C VAL A 11 -19.20 -3.39 -0.30
N HIS A 12 -18.69 -4.59 -0.55
CA HIS A 12 -17.27 -4.82 -0.80
C HIS A 12 -17.03 -4.96 -2.31
N LEU A 13 -16.19 -4.10 -2.85
CA LEU A 13 -15.66 -4.23 -4.20
C LEU A 13 -14.30 -4.94 -4.12
N ARG A 14 -14.15 -5.98 -4.92
CA ARG A 14 -12.88 -6.68 -5.06
C ARG A 14 -12.56 -6.84 -6.54
N THR A 15 -11.39 -6.39 -6.95
CA THR A 15 -10.88 -6.62 -8.30
C THR A 15 -10.50 -8.10 -8.48
N LEU A 16 -10.71 -8.65 -9.67
CA LEU A 16 -10.34 -10.03 -9.99
C LEU A 16 -8.82 -10.22 -10.17
N GLY A 17 -8.11 -9.14 -10.44
CA GLY A 17 -6.66 -9.09 -10.57
C GLY A 17 -6.07 -7.92 -9.82
N GLY A 18 -4.74 -7.81 -9.81
CA GLY A 18 -4.05 -6.64 -9.30
C GLY A 18 -4.40 -5.41 -10.14
N LEU A 19 -4.41 -4.24 -9.51
CA LEU A 19 -4.48 -2.98 -10.20
C LEU A 19 -3.08 -2.59 -10.72
N ASP A 20 -3.02 -1.95 -11.87
CA ASP A 20 -1.77 -1.40 -12.38
C ASP A 20 -1.24 -0.29 -11.46
N LEU A 21 0.09 -0.19 -11.39
CA LEU A 21 0.74 0.88 -10.63
C LEU A 21 0.64 2.21 -11.36
N ASP A 22 0.72 3.31 -10.60
CA ASP A 22 0.72 4.69 -11.12
C ASP A 22 -0.46 4.97 -12.07
N THR A 23 -1.62 4.42 -11.75
CA THR A 23 -2.81 4.45 -12.61
C THR A 23 -4.00 5.02 -11.86
N GLN A 24 -4.74 5.90 -12.52
CA GLN A 24 -6.00 6.43 -11.99
C GLN A 24 -7.15 5.47 -12.30
N TYR A 25 -7.91 5.13 -11.28
CA TYR A 25 -9.12 4.31 -11.37
C TYR A 25 -10.34 5.08 -10.91
N ALA A 26 -11.45 4.83 -11.58
CA ALA A 26 -12.76 5.34 -11.19
C ALA A 26 -13.67 4.20 -10.77
N VAL A 27 -14.50 4.45 -9.77
CA VAL A 27 -15.57 3.55 -9.33
C VAL A 27 -16.88 4.30 -9.45
N ALA A 28 -17.88 3.66 -10.04
CA ALA A 28 -19.21 4.23 -10.16
C ALA A 28 -20.30 3.18 -9.89
N PHE A 29 -21.34 3.59 -9.22
CA PHE A 29 -22.54 2.79 -8.96
C PHE A 29 -23.75 3.38 -9.66
N ARG A 30 -24.53 2.51 -10.28
CA ARG A 30 -25.84 2.83 -10.85
C ARG A 30 -26.80 1.66 -10.64
N GLY A 31 -28.09 1.94 -10.62
CA GLY A 31 -29.12 0.91 -10.51
C GLY A 31 -29.17 0.24 -9.12
N LEU A 32 -28.67 0.91 -8.08
CA LEU A 32 -28.80 0.41 -6.73
C LEU A 32 -30.25 0.60 -6.25
N THR A 33 -30.81 -0.46 -5.70
CA THR A 33 -32.12 -0.45 -5.08
C THR A 33 -32.03 -0.95 -3.64
N ASP A 34 -32.99 -0.56 -2.83
CA ASP A 34 -33.16 -1.08 -1.47
C ASP A 34 -33.80 -2.51 -1.50
N LEU A 35 -34.08 -3.06 -0.31
CA LEU A 35 -34.67 -4.38 -0.18
C LEU A 35 -36.11 -4.49 -0.74
N ASN A 36 -36.80 -3.37 -0.91
CA ASN A 36 -38.14 -3.31 -1.50
C ASN A 36 -38.08 -3.16 -3.04
N GLY A 37 -36.88 -2.93 -3.60
CA GLY A 37 -36.69 -2.65 -5.00
C GLY A 37 -36.78 -1.15 -5.35
N ASP A 38 -36.89 -0.29 -4.37
CA ASP A 38 -36.96 1.15 -4.56
C ASP A 38 -35.57 1.72 -4.84
N TYR A 39 -35.50 2.71 -5.74
CA TYR A 39 -34.25 3.35 -6.16
C TYR A 39 -33.60 4.11 -5.00
N ILE A 40 -32.32 3.86 -4.74
CA ILE A 40 -31.54 4.56 -3.74
C ILE A 40 -31.06 5.90 -4.32
N GLU A 41 -31.53 6.99 -3.74
CA GLU A 41 -31.11 8.33 -4.13
C GLU A 41 -29.64 8.59 -3.81
N ALA A 42 -28.98 9.34 -4.69
CA ALA A 42 -27.63 9.83 -4.46
C ALA A 42 -27.60 10.78 -3.25
N PHE A 43 -26.51 10.71 -2.46
CA PHE A 43 -26.30 11.68 -1.37
C PHE A 43 -26.28 13.11 -1.88
N SER A 44 -26.83 14.04 -1.10
CA SER A 44 -27.07 15.42 -1.52
C SER A 44 -25.84 16.13 -2.07
N GLY A 45 -24.68 15.98 -1.46
CA GLY A 45 -23.43 16.57 -1.93
C GLY A 45 -22.99 16.00 -3.29
N PHE A 46 -23.02 14.70 -3.46
CA PHE A 46 -22.71 14.05 -4.73
C PHE A 46 -23.76 14.39 -5.81
N LYS A 47 -25.05 14.43 -5.42
CA LYS A 47 -26.14 14.81 -6.31
C LYS A 47 -25.94 16.23 -6.86
N ALA A 48 -25.52 17.18 -6.01
CA ALA A 48 -25.24 18.56 -6.43
C ALA A 48 -24.08 18.62 -7.43
N LEU A 49 -23.02 17.85 -7.25
CA LEU A 49 -21.91 17.74 -8.21
C LEU A 49 -22.38 17.11 -9.52
N ARG A 50 -23.12 15.99 -9.43
CA ARG A 50 -23.63 15.27 -10.59
C ARG A 50 -24.59 16.14 -11.43
N ASP A 51 -25.50 16.84 -10.77
CA ASP A 51 -26.57 17.61 -11.44
C ASP A 51 -26.14 19.06 -11.75
N GLY A 52 -24.87 19.41 -11.48
CA GLY A 52 -24.32 20.76 -11.75
C GLY A 52 -24.87 21.85 -10.84
N GLN A 53 -25.44 21.50 -9.69
CA GLN A 53 -26.01 22.44 -8.74
C GLN A 53 -24.93 23.03 -7.83
N THR A 54 -24.91 24.35 -7.65
CA THR A 54 -24.00 25.00 -6.70
C THR A 54 -24.44 24.76 -5.25
N THR A 55 -23.46 24.65 -4.35
CA THR A 55 -23.68 24.45 -2.92
C THR A 55 -23.02 25.54 -2.09
N ASN A 56 -23.42 25.65 -0.84
CA ASN A 56 -22.77 26.55 0.12
C ASN A 56 -21.55 25.93 0.80
N SER A 57 -21.19 24.69 0.43
CA SER A 57 -20.06 23.96 0.99
C SER A 57 -18.83 24.13 0.10
N GLN A 58 -17.84 24.87 0.58
CA GLN A 58 -16.57 25.04 -0.14
C GLN A 58 -15.90 23.71 -0.44
N VAL A 59 -15.96 22.75 0.49
CA VAL A 59 -15.38 21.40 0.30
C VAL A 59 -15.99 20.66 -0.91
N ILE A 60 -17.28 20.86 -1.17
CA ILE A 60 -17.94 20.26 -2.35
C ILE A 60 -17.55 21.03 -3.62
N GLU A 61 -17.54 22.36 -3.55
CA GLU A 61 -17.20 23.18 -4.72
C GLU A 61 -15.74 22.98 -5.16
N ASP A 62 -14.81 22.81 -4.23
CA ASP A 62 -13.39 22.53 -4.52
C ASP A 62 -13.19 21.21 -5.28
N GLN A 63 -14.12 20.25 -5.13
CA GLN A 63 -14.05 18.96 -5.82
C GLN A 63 -14.70 18.97 -7.21
N ARG A 64 -15.46 20.02 -7.54
CA ARG A 64 -16.28 20.08 -8.75
C ARG A 64 -15.48 19.81 -10.02
N ALA A 65 -14.33 20.44 -10.19
CA ALA A 65 -13.49 20.26 -11.37
C ALA A 65 -13.08 18.79 -11.57
N GLY A 66 -12.63 18.12 -10.51
CA GLY A 66 -12.28 16.69 -10.56
C GLY A 66 -13.48 15.78 -10.86
N TYR A 67 -14.67 16.13 -10.35
CA TYR A 67 -15.89 15.39 -10.68
C TYR A 67 -16.34 15.60 -12.13
N GLU A 68 -16.13 16.76 -12.73
CA GLU A 68 -16.43 16.97 -14.15
C GLU A 68 -15.54 16.11 -15.05
N GLU A 69 -14.25 15.99 -14.73
CA GLU A 69 -13.32 15.07 -15.41
C GLU A 69 -13.76 13.61 -15.23
N LEU A 70 -14.14 13.21 -14.01
CA LEU A 70 -14.64 11.88 -13.71
C LEU A 70 -15.90 11.56 -14.52
N PHE A 71 -16.89 12.45 -14.55
CA PHE A 71 -18.13 12.25 -15.31
C PHE A 71 -17.87 12.17 -16.81
N THR A 72 -16.91 12.92 -17.33
CA THR A 72 -16.49 12.82 -18.73
C THR A 72 -15.93 11.42 -19.01
N SER A 73 -14.98 10.96 -18.20
CA SER A 73 -14.37 9.63 -18.35
C SER A 73 -15.39 8.49 -18.21
N LEU A 74 -16.36 8.62 -17.32
CA LEU A 74 -17.44 7.64 -17.15
C LEU A 74 -18.39 7.63 -18.33
N SER A 75 -18.66 8.79 -18.92
CA SER A 75 -19.49 8.91 -20.13
C SER A 75 -18.87 8.23 -21.33
N ASP A 76 -17.54 8.33 -21.49
CA ASP A 76 -16.79 7.70 -22.58
C ASP A 76 -16.89 6.17 -22.55
N VAL A 77 -17.13 5.59 -21.38
CA VAL A 77 -17.35 4.13 -21.20
C VAL A 77 -18.82 3.75 -21.03
N GLY A 78 -19.74 4.66 -21.35
CA GLY A 78 -21.19 4.38 -21.44
C GLY A 78 -21.95 4.50 -20.11
N PHE A 79 -21.42 5.26 -19.15
CA PHE A 79 -22.18 5.65 -17.95
C PHE A 79 -22.86 6.98 -18.19
N GLU A 80 -24.18 6.98 -18.26
CA GLU A 80 -24.96 8.21 -18.31
C GLU A 80 -24.91 8.92 -16.96
N ARG A 81 -24.44 10.18 -16.93
CA ARG A 81 -24.21 10.97 -15.73
C ARG A 81 -25.42 11.00 -14.79
N SER A 82 -26.61 11.18 -15.32
CA SER A 82 -27.87 11.24 -14.56
C SER A 82 -28.19 9.96 -13.80
N THR A 83 -27.68 8.81 -14.25
CA THR A 83 -27.95 7.48 -13.66
C THR A 83 -26.97 7.11 -12.55
N ILE A 84 -25.90 7.86 -12.36
CA ILE A 84 -24.86 7.56 -11.36
C ILE A 84 -25.36 7.94 -9.97
N GLN A 85 -25.38 6.97 -9.06
CA GLN A 85 -25.82 7.15 -7.67
C GLN A 85 -24.67 7.49 -6.73
N SER A 86 -23.47 7.02 -7.06
CA SER A 86 -22.22 7.36 -6.37
C SER A 86 -21.03 7.09 -7.27
N SER A 87 -20.01 7.91 -7.19
CA SER A 87 -18.73 7.65 -7.84
C SER A 87 -17.59 8.37 -7.11
N TRP A 88 -16.39 7.84 -7.27
CA TRP A 88 -15.14 8.45 -6.83
C TRP A 88 -13.99 7.94 -7.67
N TRP A 89 -12.84 8.55 -7.54
CA TRP A 89 -11.61 8.08 -8.15
C TRP A 89 -10.51 7.96 -7.09
N PHE A 90 -9.51 7.17 -7.43
CA PHE A 90 -8.27 7.08 -6.67
C PHE A 90 -7.11 6.79 -7.62
N HIS A 91 -5.91 7.08 -7.16
CA HIS A 91 -4.68 6.79 -7.89
C HIS A 91 -3.89 5.70 -7.15
N THR A 92 -3.44 4.69 -7.87
CA THR A 92 -2.56 3.67 -7.30
C THR A 92 -1.16 4.22 -7.13
N ALA A 93 -0.45 3.74 -6.11
CA ALA A 93 0.92 4.17 -5.86
C ALA A 93 1.86 3.75 -7.00
N SER A 94 2.87 4.57 -7.29
CA SER A 94 3.91 4.22 -8.24
C SER A 94 4.84 3.13 -7.69
N ALA A 95 5.53 2.40 -8.56
CA ALA A 95 6.55 1.44 -8.16
C ALA A 95 7.63 2.08 -7.27
N ASN A 96 8.02 3.30 -7.58
CA ASN A 96 8.99 4.05 -6.78
C ASN A 96 8.45 4.38 -5.37
N SER A 97 7.18 4.75 -5.25
CA SER A 97 6.55 5.03 -3.95
C SER A 97 6.47 3.78 -3.06
N ILE A 98 6.29 2.60 -3.66
CA ILE A 98 6.17 1.33 -2.91
C ILE A 98 7.54 0.73 -2.60
N MET A 99 8.45 0.72 -3.57
CA MET A 99 9.69 -0.05 -3.52
C MET A 99 10.95 0.82 -3.54
N GLY A 100 10.83 2.12 -3.77
CA GLY A 100 11.97 3.02 -3.99
C GLY A 100 12.97 3.00 -2.84
N ASP A 101 12.49 3.04 -1.61
CA ASP A 101 13.34 3.02 -0.41
C ASP A 101 14.11 1.69 -0.31
N ILE A 102 13.45 0.57 -0.52
CA ILE A 102 14.09 -0.75 -0.38
C ILE A 102 15.09 -1.04 -1.52
N ILE A 103 14.77 -0.57 -2.73
CA ILE A 103 15.69 -0.66 -3.87
C ILE A 103 16.92 0.21 -3.63
N HIS A 104 16.73 1.43 -3.14
CA HIS A 104 17.82 2.34 -2.81
C HIS A 104 18.75 1.74 -1.74
N MET A 105 18.19 1.24 -0.65
CA MET A 105 18.97 0.56 0.41
C MET A 105 19.69 -0.67 -0.11
N ARG A 106 19.07 -1.47 -0.98
CA ARG A 106 19.71 -2.64 -1.60
C ARG A 106 20.92 -2.23 -2.44
N ASP A 107 20.77 -1.22 -3.28
CA ASP A 107 21.83 -0.77 -4.18
C ASP A 107 22.99 -0.14 -3.41
N ASP A 108 22.70 0.71 -2.42
CA ASP A 108 23.72 1.28 -1.53
C ASP A 108 24.40 0.18 -0.67
N ALA A 109 23.65 -0.77 -0.16
CA ALA A 109 24.22 -1.91 0.58
C ALA A 109 25.13 -2.77 -0.30
N SER A 110 24.74 -3.05 -1.54
CA SER A 110 25.54 -3.80 -2.48
C SER A 110 26.85 -3.08 -2.82
N GLU A 111 26.80 -1.77 -3.03
CA GLU A 111 28.00 -0.97 -3.28
C GLU A 111 28.97 -0.97 -2.08
N ARG A 112 28.45 -0.84 -0.84
CA ARG A 112 29.25 -0.84 0.39
C ARG A 112 29.91 -2.18 0.68
N LEU A 113 29.20 -3.28 0.40
CA LEU A 113 29.68 -4.63 0.66
C LEU A 113 30.66 -5.11 -0.44
N GLY A 114 30.54 -4.56 -1.65
CA GLY A 114 31.39 -4.94 -2.77
C GLY A 114 31.27 -6.41 -3.15
N ASP A 115 32.29 -6.91 -3.84
CA ASP A 115 32.33 -8.31 -4.35
C ASP A 115 32.49 -9.35 -3.23
N ASP A 116 33.03 -8.94 -2.06
CA ASP A 116 33.23 -9.83 -0.93
C ASP A 116 31.90 -10.17 -0.20
N GLY A 117 30.85 -9.38 -0.44
CA GLY A 117 29.54 -9.56 0.14
C GLY A 117 29.49 -9.38 1.67
N ILE A 118 28.50 -10.03 2.31
CA ILE A 118 28.30 -9.91 3.75
C ILE A 118 29.36 -10.75 4.49
N GLY A 119 30.16 -10.11 5.34
CA GLY A 119 31.08 -10.78 6.24
C GLY A 119 30.34 -11.70 7.22
N CYS A 120 30.86 -12.91 7.42
CA CYS A 120 30.32 -13.89 8.36
C CYS A 120 31.38 -14.31 9.36
N ASN A 121 31.03 -14.29 10.66
CA ASN A 121 31.88 -14.79 11.74
C ASN A 121 31.15 -15.95 12.45
N VAL A 122 31.65 -17.17 12.28
CA VAL A 122 31.10 -18.37 12.96
C VAL A 122 31.60 -18.42 14.38
N THR A 123 30.70 -18.39 15.37
CA THR A 123 31.02 -18.42 16.80
C THR A 123 30.91 -19.80 17.40
N SER A 124 30.03 -20.67 16.87
CA SER A 124 29.92 -22.07 17.31
C SER A 124 29.44 -22.99 16.20
N VAL A 125 29.90 -24.26 16.26
CA VAL A 125 29.42 -25.35 15.44
C VAL A 125 29.13 -26.54 16.38
N GLU A 126 27.89 -27.00 16.38
CA GLU A 126 27.43 -28.13 17.20
C GLU A 126 27.02 -29.29 16.26
N GLU A 127 27.72 -30.40 16.31
CA GLU A 127 27.39 -31.61 15.55
C GLU A 127 26.30 -32.40 16.28
N ASN A 128 25.39 -33.03 15.52
CA ASN A 128 24.26 -33.83 16.03
C ASN A 128 23.43 -33.07 17.08
N TYR A 129 23.11 -31.81 16.77
CA TYR A 129 22.34 -30.98 17.68
C TYR A 129 20.99 -31.64 18.05
N GLY A 130 20.68 -31.63 19.36
CA GLY A 130 19.45 -32.26 19.88
C GLY A 130 19.55 -33.77 20.10
N ASN A 131 20.58 -34.46 19.61
CA ASN A 131 20.78 -35.91 19.73
C ASN A 131 19.60 -36.78 19.22
N ASP A 132 18.81 -36.23 18.28
CA ASP A 132 17.59 -36.85 17.75
C ASP A 132 17.73 -37.36 16.31
N ASN A 133 18.93 -37.27 15.74
CA ASN A 133 19.28 -37.61 14.35
C ASN A 133 18.49 -36.82 13.28
N THR A 134 17.79 -35.75 13.66
CA THR A 134 17.04 -34.88 12.72
C THR A 134 17.87 -33.68 12.28
N THR A 135 18.72 -33.15 13.15
CA THR A 135 19.59 -32.02 12.89
C THR A 135 21.05 -32.44 12.88
N LEU A 136 21.66 -32.53 11.69
CA LEU A 136 23.06 -32.96 11.55
C LEU A 136 24.02 -31.95 12.19
N ARG A 137 23.75 -30.67 12.03
CA ARG A 137 24.63 -29.61 12.49
C ARG A 137 23.84 -28.33 12.80
N ARG A 138 24.24 -27.63 13.87
CA ARG A 138 23.82 -26.28 14.17
C ARG A 138 25.01 -25.35 14.09
N ILE A 139 24.91 -24.27 13.31
CA ILE A 139 25.94 -23.25 13.16
C ILE A 139 25.38 -21.94 13.67
N SER A 140 26.07 -21.29 14.60
CA SER A 140 25.72 -19.96 15.09
C SER A 140 26.86 -18.98 14.79
N GLY A 141 26.50 -17.75 14.54
CA GLY A 141 27.48 -16.74 14.21
C GLY A 141 26.87 -15.34 14.11
N THR A 142 27.64 -14.45 13.54
CA THR A 142 27.20 -13.08 13.24
C THR A 142 27.50 -12.73 11.78
N ILE A 143 26.67 -11.87 11.21
CA ILE A 143 26.89 -11.22 9.93
C ILE A 143 26.90 -9.71 10.17
N THR A 144 27.65 -8.96 9.37
CA THR A 144 27.71 -7.51 9.44
C THR A 144 26.96 -6.91 8.27
N THR A 145 25.92 -6.12 8.55
CA THR A 145 25.03 -5.56 7.53
C THR A 145 24.95 -4.04 7.62
N PRO A 146 24.80 -3.32 6.49
CA PRO A 146 24.46 -1.91 6.52
C PRO A 146 23.12 -1.65 7.21
N HIS A 147 23.06 -0.63 8.04
CA HIS A 147 21.88 -0.24 8.82
C HIS A 147 21.44 1.17 8.45
N TYR A 148 20.12 1.35 8.28
CA TYR A 148 19.50 2.57 7.79
C TYR A 148 18.51 3.16 8.79
N LEU A 149 18.39 2.57 9.98
CA LEU A 149 17.53 3.06 11.06
C LEU A 149 18.38 3.80 12.09
N GLU A 150 17.74 4.66 12.87
CA GLU A 150 18.43 5.37 13.98
C GLU A 150 18.95 4.41 15.03
N GLU A 151 18.15 3.38 15.38
CA GLU A 151 18.47 2.37 16.40
C GLU A 151 18.09 0.97 15.93
N VAL A 152 18.67 -0.06 16.56
CA VAL A 152 18.42 -1.48 16.24
C VAL A 152 17.03 -1.94 16.66
N PHE A 153 16.48 -1.40 17.75
CA PHE A 153 15.22 -1.84 18.34
C PHE A 153 14.10 -0.83 18.14
N PRO A 154 12.88 -1.29 17.81
CA PRO A 154 11.72 -0.41 17.71
C PRO A 154 11.28 0.16 19.08
N PRO A 155 10.66 1.35 19.11
CA PRO A 155 10.33 2.16 17.92
C PRO A 155 11.57 2.93 17.43
N THR A 156 11.81 2.88 16.11
CA THR A 156 12.94 3.58 15.50
C THR A 156 12.54 4.16 14.14
N ALA A 157 13.12 5.28 13.74
CA ALA A 157 12.88 5.91 12.47
C ALA A 157 13.97 5.53 11.45
N MET A 158 13.63 5.63 10.16
CA MET A 158 14.59 5.51 9.08
C MET A 158 15.39 6.80 8.97
N VAL A 159 16.71 6.70 8.96
CA VAL A 159 17.59 7.84 8.66
C VAL A 159 17.40 8.21 7.19
N ARG A 160 17.24 9.51 6.94
CA ARG A 160 16.99 10.01 5.59
C ARG A 160 17.91 11.18 5.27
N ASP A 161 18.36 11.21 4.03
CA ASP A 161 19.14 12.31 3.48
C ASP A 161 18.29 13.58 3.27
N GLY A 162 18.92 14.66 2.82
CA GLY A 162 18.26 15.93 2.51
C GLY A 162 17.26 15.87 1.36
N GLN A 163 17.17 14.74 0.63
CA GLN A 163 16.22 14.46 -0.44
C GLN A 163 15.12 13.49 0.00
N GLY A 164 15.14 13.05 1.25
CA GLY A 164 14.18 12.13 1.86
C GLY A 164 14.41 10.66 1.52
N LYS A 165 15.56 10.28 0.93
CA LYS A 165 15.91 8.88 0.69
C LYS A 165 16.55 8.24 1.90
N PRO A 166 16.42 6.91 2.08
CA PRO A 166 17.14 6.20 3.13
C PRO A 166 18.64 6.47 3.06
N GLU A 167 19.23 6.80 4.19
CA GLU A 167 20.66 7.07 4.31
C GLU A 167 21.31 6.03 5.22
N PHE A 168 22.48 5.53 4.81
CA PHE A 168 23.29 4.63 5.62
C PHE A 168 23.67 5.29 6.94
N ASN A 169 23.43 4.60 8.05
CA ASN A 169 23.77 5.10 9.39
C ASN A 169 25.05 4.45 9.91
N TYR A 170 25.08 3.12 10.04
CA TYR A 170 26.25 2.36 10.51
C TYR A 170 26.18 0.90 10.06
N MET A 171 27.28 0.17 10.26
CA MET A 171 27.30 -1.29 10.10
C MET A 171 26.79 -1.94 11.39
N ASN A 172 25.80 -2.83 11.27
CA ASN A 172 25.20 -3.53 12.40
C ASN A 172 25.59 -5.01 12.37
N GLU A 173 25.88 -5.57 13.55
CA GLU A 173 26.17 -7.00 13.72
C GLU A 173 24.88 -7.74 14.06
N VAL A 174 24.49 -8.69 13.22
CA VAL A 174 23.26 -9.46 13.36
C VAL A 174 23.61 -10.93 13.64
N VAL A 175 23.06 -11.49 14.72
CA VAL A 175 23.24 -12.90 15.05
C VAL A 175 22.41 -13.80 14.13
N PHE A 176 22.97 -14.92 13.75
CA PHE A 176 22.25 -15.96 13.01
C PHE A 176 22.44 -17.35 13.62
N THR A 177 21.49 -18.21 13.37
CA THR A 177 21.60 -19.66 13.65
C THR A 177 21.00 -20.42 12.47
N VAL A 178 21.73 -21.40 11.97
CA VAL A 178 21.32 -22.31 10.90
C VAL A 178 21.38 -23.75 11.43
N THR A 179 20.36 -24.53 11.15
CA THR A 179 20.24 -25.94 11.53
C THR A 179 19.92 -26.81 10.34
#